data_93f6b6b2d92c3c299bc74a60420e7333
#
_entry.id   93f6b6b2d92c3c299bc74a60420e7333
#
_cell.length_a   1.000
_cell.length_b   1.000
_cell.length_c   1.000
_cell.angle_alpha   90.00
_cell.angle_beta   90.00
_cell.angle_gamma   90.00
#
_symmetry.space_group_name_H-M   'P 1'
#
loop_
_entity.id
_entity.type
_entity.pdbx_description
1 polymer ?
#
loop_
_entity_poly.entity_id
_entity_poly.type
_entity_poly.pdbx_seq_one_letter_code
_entity_poly.pdbx_strand_id
1 'polypeptide(L)' 'YVHVPMSTALVAALVAHVIVVFLYW' A
#
# COMPACT_ATOMS: atom_id res chain seq x y z
N TYR A 1 -12.18 -10.37 -10.08
CA TYR A 1 -13.16 -9.58 -9.46
C TYR A 1 -12.62 -8.24 -8.96
N VAL A 2 -13.53 -7.36 -8.49
CA VAL A 2 -13.15 -5.98 -8.15
C VAL A 2 -12.61 -5.89 -6.73
N HIS A 3 -13.23 -6.57 -5.79
CA HIS A 3 -12.88 -6.43 -4.37
C HIS A 3 -11.48 -6.95 -4.06
N VAL A 4 -11.11 -8.10 -4.57
CA VAL A 4 -9.82 -8.71 -4.27
C VAL A 4 -8.66 -7.87 -4.81
N PRO A 5 -8.66 -7.47 -6.08
CA PRO A 5 -7.56 -6.64 -6.59
C PRO A 5 -7.53 -5.25 -5.94
N MET A 6 -8.68 -4.70 -5.57
CA MET A 6 -8.70 -3.41 -4.89
C MET A 6 -8.13 -3.51 -3.48
N SER A 7 -8.45 -4.58 -2.76
CA SER A 7 -7.90 -4.80 -1.42
C SER A 7 -6.38 -4.95 -1.48
N THR A 8 -5.89 -5.67 -2.47
CA THR A 8 -4.45 -5.83 -2.66
C THR A 8 -3.79 -4.48 -2.93
N ALA A 9 -4.42 -3.64 -3.74
CA ALA A 9 -3.90 -2.30 -4.03
C ALA A 9 -3.82 -1.44 -2.77
N LEU A 10 -4.81 -1.54 -1.89
CA LEU A 10 -4.80 -0.80 -0.64
C LEU A 10 -3.67 -1.25 0.28
N VAL A 11 -3.46 -2.55 0.38
CA VAL A 11 -2.36 -3.08 1.19
C VAL A 11 -1.02 -2.64 0.62
N ALA A 12 -0.86 -2.69 -0.69
CA ALA A 12 0.37 -2.25 -1.33
C ALA A 12 0.61 -0.75 -1.08
N ALA A 13 -0.43 0.05 -1.14
CA ALA A 13 -0.32 1.48 -0.86
C ALA A 13 0.10 1.73 0.59
N LEU A 14 -0.44 0.97 1.52
CA LEU A 14 -0.06 1.08 2.93
C LEU A 14 1.42 0.74 3.13
N VAL A 15 1.87 -0.35 2.53
CA VAL A 15 3.27 -0.75 2.65
C VAL A 15 4.18 0.33 2.07
N ALA A 16 3.85 0.84 0.91
CA ALA A 16 4.63 1.91 0.29
C ALA A 16 4.65 3.16 1.19
N HIS A 17 3.53 3.48 1.80
CA HIS A 17 3.44 4.63 2.70
C HIS A 17 4.38 4.47 3.90
N VAL A 18 4.37 3.29 4.51
CA VAL A 18 5.24 3.02 5.65
C VAL A 18 6.71 3.14 5.25
N ILE A 19 7.07 2.60 4.10
CA ILE A 19 8.45 2.67 3.61
C ILE A 19 8.86 4.13 3.40
N VAL A 20 8.02 4.92 2.77
CA VAL A 20 8.33 6.32 2.51
C VAL A 20 8.51 7.08 3.82
N VAL A 21 7.63 6.86 4.79
CA VAL A 21 7.71 7.57 6.06
C VAL A 21 9.00 7.22 6.81
N PHE A 22 9.41 5.97 6.77
CA PHE A 22 10.59 5.55 7.54
C PHE A 22 11.91 5.85 6.83
N LEU A 23 11.95 5.74 5.51
CA LEU A 23 13.20 5.84 4.79
C LEU A 23 13.41 7.20 4.13
N TYR A 24 12.34 7.86 3.72
CA TYR A 24 12.45 9.11 2.98
C TYR A 24 12.24 10.35 3.83
N TRP A 25 11.62 10.20 4.95
CA TRP A 25 11.38 11.37 5.79
C TRP A 25 12.61 12.01 6.34
#